data_5e9f0a7f86b77ecd7d8a431689d9781a
#
_entry.id   5e9f0a7f86b77ecd7d8a431689d9781a
#
_cell.length_a   1.000
_cell.length_b   1.000
_cell.length_c   1.000
_cell.angle_alpha   90.00
_cell.angle_beta   90.00
_cell.angle_gamma   90.00
#
_symmetry.space_group_name_H-M   'P 1'
#
loop_
_entity.id
_entity.type
_entity.pdbx_description
1 polymer ?
#
loop_
_entity_poly.entity_id
_entity_poly.type
_entity_poly.pdbx_seq_one_letter_code
_entity_poly.pdbx_strand_id
1 'polypeptide(L)'
;MSTKHHAPTNSTAKDTTSGLFHLNTLPAVQAVAEQLEGTCLSSTWPRLEADRTEQLNSNATLFSGGSAPRDVWAESGLGATIDASVVATGSPLSLIDLCSMTANTILGINDPWVKLKQAAYLLSWRPHYLTARIGCDLYYRVARRILRCFDKFGEPGDFVINLRQCNGSDVVELALHAAWKAAYQYPARRKLAAFRGSYHGENLTANWVSEHQPGRLLAERPDNVVFFPTPLVDAAGELTEDALATLSTLERDGDRYFAAIIEPIQWRNSVHTVPFEFLRRLRDVCTRKSICLIFDEMQNAFGYTGTISFAENCRVCPDITAISKALTSGHGSLAIIVAKKAYREIEGPFGAKSNSGNMLPLVAVDAVLDRLLGMDPEKAKALPAWLPLSLAAELQTGLLTTAYPRAVAMIDEMLAELQRRFPSLIGASKGMGLVRGLVMLGSDGQPSVRLAIAASKVCLIHGVYVRQADTAILIKPCMVLTQAEVDAALIGLSRTFEDVLRIRDEK
;
A
#
# COMPACT_ATOMS: atom_id res chain seq x y z
N MET A 1 6.60 -44.60 26.28
CA MET A 1 5.92 -43.55 27.00
C MET A 1 5.60 -42.47 26.00
N SER A 2 4.31 -42.33 25.69
CA SER A 2 3.78 -41.48 24.61
C SER A 2 3.61 -40.06 25.11
N THR A 3 4.36 -39.09 24.57
CA THR A 3 4.11 -37.68 24.78
C THR A 3 3.18 -37.18 23.68
N LYS A 4 1.93 -37.00 24.04
CA LYS A 4 0.91 -36.33 23.23
C LYS A 4 1.29 -34.85 23.09
N HIS A 5 1.70 -34.42 21.90
CA HIS A 5 1.73 -33.01 21.55
C HIS A 5 0.28 -32.50 21.45
N HIS A 6 -0.07 -31.59 22.33
CA HIS A 6 -1.30 -30.81 22.21
C HIS A 6 -1.12 -29.84 21.04
N ALA A 7 -1.91 -30.05 20.02
CA ALA A 7 -2.17 -29.01 19.02
C ALA A 7 -2.83 -27.81 19.72
N PRO A 8 -2.52 -26.55 19.33
CA PRO A 8 -3.19 -25.39 19.90
C PRO A 8 -4.68 -25.50 19.61
N THR A 9 -5.47 -25.41 20.66
CA THR A 9 -6.92 -25.42 20.61
C THR A 9 -7.40 -24.31 19.69
N ASN A 10 -8.02 -24.67 18.58
CA ASN A 10 -8.78 -23.78 17.72
C ASN A 10 -9.76 -22.93 18.56
N SER A 11 -9.43 -21.68 18.81
CA SER A 11 -10.44 -20.71 19.20
C SER A 11 -11.28 -20.42 17.97
N THR A 12 -12.38 -21.10 17.83
CA THR A 12 -13.40 -20.82 16.82
C THR A 12 -14.10 -19.50 17.16
N ALA A 13 -13.45 -18.39 16.88
CA ALA A 13 -14.16 -17.12 16.76
C ALA A 13 -15.00 -17.22 15.48
N LYS A 14 -16.27 -17.58 15.66
CA LYS A 14 -17.28 -17.54 14.61
C LYS A 14 -17.66 -16.08 14.33
N ASP A 15 -16.76 -15.32 13.72
CA ASP A 15 -17.16 -14.08 13.09
C ASP A 15 -17.46 -14.38 11.62
N THR A 16 -18.73 -14.66 11.35
CA THR A 16 -19.23 -15.07 10.04
C THR A 16 -19.36 -13.93 9.05
N THR A 17 -18.95 -12.71 9.40
CA THR A 17 -19.21 -11.49 8.61
C THR A 17 -18.04 -11.04 7.74
N SER A 18 -16.82 -11.50 8.00
CA SER A 18 -15.62 -10.98 7.32
C SER A 18 -15.13 -11.81 6.13
N GLY A 19 -15.64 -13.02 5.92
CA GLY A 19 -15.10 -13.95 4.90
C GLY A 19 -13.69 -14.44 5.20
N LEU A 20 -13.14 -14.11 6.37
CA LEU A 20 -11.81 -14.54 6.77
C LEU A 20 -11.85 -15.99 7.28
N PHE A 21 -11.01 -16.83 6.72
CA PHE A 21 -10.80 -18.21 7.17
C PHE A 21 -9.41 -18.71 6.78
N HIS A 22 -8.88 -19.62 7.54
CA HIS A 22 -7.63 -20.28 7.18
C HIS A 22 -7.86 -21.34 6.09
N LEU A 23 -7.03 -21.34 5.04
CA LEU A 23 -7.10 -22.38 4.00
C LEU A 23 -6.95 -23.78 4.57
N ASN A 24 -6.18 -23.96 5.63
CA ASN A 24 -5.96 -25.24 6.30
C ASN A 24 -7.25 -25.83 6.91
N THR A 25 -8.34 -25.07 7.03
CA THR A 25 -9.64 -25.59 7.48
C THR A 25 -10.47 -26.16 6.33
N LEU A 26 -10.03 -25.98 5.08
CA LEU A 26 -10.71 -26.56 3.92
C LEU A 26 -10.33 -28.02 3.74
N PRO A 27 -11.29 -28.96 3.65
CA PRO A 27 -10.99 -30.40 3.54
C PRO A 27 -10.05 -30.74 2.38
N ALA A 28 -10.21 -30.10 1.22
CA ALA A 28 -9.35 -30.33 0.07
C ALA A 28 -7.90 -29.86 0.30
N VAL A 29 -7.69 -28.77 1.03
CA VAL A 29 -6.36 -28.25 1.38
C VAL A 29 -5.74 -29.13 2.47
N GLN A 30 -6.54 -29.57 3.46
CA GLN A 30 -6.09 -30.50 4.49
C GLN A 30 -5.62 -31.81 3.89
N ALA A 31 -6.38 -32.42 2.97
CA ALA A 31 -6.00 -33.64 2.30
C ALA A 31 -4.68 -33.50 1.51
N VAL A 32 -4.47 -32.36 0.83
CA VAL A 32 -3.20 -32.09 0.14
C VAL A 32 -2.07 -31.87 1.14
N ALA A 33 -2.31 -31.14 2.23
CA ALA A 33 -1.31 -30.92 3.27
C ALA A 33 -0.91 -32.25 3.95
N GLU A 34 -1.88 -33.11 4.31
CA GLU A 34 -1.63 -34.43 4.88
C GLU A 34 -0.82 -35.34 3.94
N GLN A 35 -1.11 -35.30 2.64
CA GLN A 35 -0.32 -36.02 1.64
C GLN A 35 1.11 -35.49 1.52
N LEU A 36 1.29 -34.15 1.62
CA LEU A 36 2.61 -33.53 1.59
C LEU A 36 3.38 -33.75 2.89
N GLU A 37 2.72 -33.77 4.05
CA GLU A 37 3.33 -34.09 5.34
C GLU A 37 3.92 -35.52 5.38
N GLY A 38 3.31 -36.48 4.67
CA GLY A 38 3.84 -37.85 4.50
C GLY A 38 5.03 -37.91 3.54
N THR A 39 5.40 -36.83 2.86
CA THR A 39 6.52 -36.79 1.93
C THR A 39 7.72 -36.06 2.56
N CYS A 40 8.91 -36.26 1.98
CA CYS A 40 10.13 -35.54 2.46
C CYS A 40 10.05 -34.01 2.39
N LEU A 41 8.97 -33.43 1.82
CA LEU A 41 8.78 -31.98 1.76
C LEU A 41 8.46 -31.35 3.13
N SER A 42 7.77 -32.05 4.03
CA SER A 42 7.53 -31.58 5.40
C SER A 42 8.82 -31.49 6.23
N SER A 43 9.79 -32.37 5.95
CA SER A 43 11.09 -32.36 6.60
C SER A 43 12.06 -31.30 6.04
N THR A 44 11.71 -30.65 4.89
CA THR A 44 12.55 -29.61 4.28
C THR A 44 12.34 -28.21 4.87
N TRP A 45 11.30 -28.04 5.69
CA TRP A 45 11.06 -26.82 6.47
C TRP A 45 11.17 -27.16 7.96
N PRO A 46 12.37 -27.54 8.47
CA PRO A 46 12.52 -27.68 9.90
C PRO A 46 12.11 -26.35 10.52
N ARG A 47 11.22 -26.38 11.51
CA ARG A 47 11.19 -25.28 12.46
C ARG A 47 12.61 -25.19 12.97
N LEU A 48 13.31 -24.11 12.60
CA LEU A 48 14.62 -23.84 13.17
C LEU A 48 14.38 -23.63 14.67
N GLU A 49 14.54 -24.68 15.45
CA GLU A 49 14.63 -24.65 16.91
C GLU A 49 15.99 -24.02 17.33
N ALA A 50 16.59 -23.21 16.44
CA ALA A 50 17.76 -22.46 16.79
C ALA A 50 17.40 -21.56 17.98
N ASP A 51 18.24 -21.59 18.99
CA ASP A 51 18.14 -20.71 20.14
C ASP A 51 17.93 -19.27 19.64
N ARG A 52 16.80 -18.66 19.99
CA ARG A 52 16.45 -17.29 19.57
C ARG A 52 17.56 -16.29 19.95
N THR A 53 18.28 -16.56 21.04
CA THR A 53 19.44 -15.79 21.50
C THR A 53 20.60 -15.90 20.49
N GLU A 54 20.83 -17.07 19.91
CA GLU A 54 21.83 -17.27 18.86
C GLU A 54 21.45 -16.55 17.58
N GLN A 55 20.15 -16.58 17.19
CA GLN A 55 19.64 -15.83 16.04
C GLN A 55 19.81 -14.33 16.21
N LEU A 56 19.54 -13.78 17.40
CA LEU A 56 19.75 -12.37 17.71
C LEU A 56 21.22 -11.97 17.63
N ASN A 57 22.10 -12.80 18.19
CA ASN A 57 23.54 -12.56 18.17
C ASN A 57 24.13 -12.68 16.76
N SER A 58 23.53 -13.51 15.91
CA SER A 58 23.95 -13.68 14.50
C SER A 58 23.37 -12.64 13.56
N ASN A 59 22.33 -11.88 13.94
CA ASN A 59 21.72 -10.87 13.07
C ASN A 59 22.72 -9.84 12.55
N ALA A 60 23.67 -9.39 13.35
CA ALA A 60 24.69 -8.43 12.93
C ALA A 60 25.70 -9.02 11.93
N THR A 61 25.89 -10.34 11.93
CA THR A 61 26.82 -11.05 11.03
C THR A 61 26.15 -11.59 9.77
N LEU A 62 24.86 -11.93 9.85
CA LEU A 62 24.11 -12.51 8.74
C LEU A 62 23.44 -11.47 7.85
N PHE A 63 23.00 -10.35 8.43
CA PHE A 63 22.17 -9.37 7.72
C PHE A 63 22.87 -8.02 7.61
N SER A 64 22.76 -7.42 6.42
CA SER A 64 23.28 -6.09 6.14
C SER A 64 22.25 -5.02 6.47
N GLY A 65 22.63 -4.05 7.30
CA GLY A 65 21.87 -2.83 7.54
C GLY A 65 20.44 -3.07 8.04
N GLY A 66 19.45 -2.52 7.34
CA GLY A 66 18.05 -2.55 7.74
C GLY A 66 17.30 -3.86 7.45
N SER A 67 17.96 -4.90 6.94
CA SER A 67 17.31 -6.18 6.60
C SER A 67 17.22 -7.17 7.77
N ALA A 68 17.89 -6.89 8.90
CA ALA A 68 17.80 -7.74 10.09
C ALA A 68 16.45 -7.60 10.78
N PRO A 69 15.75 -8.71 11.14
CA PRO A 69 14.59 -8.67 12.03
C PRO A 69 15.00 -8.14 13.41
N ARG A 70 14.22 -7.22 14.00
CA ARG A 70 14.66 -6.53 15.23
C ARG A 70 13.74 -6.74 16.43
N ASP A 71 12.44 -6.58 16.25
CA ASP A 71 11.55 -6.37 17.38
C ASP A 71 10.60 -7.56 17.62
N VAL A 72 10.05 -8.11 16.54
CA VAL A 72 8.99 -9.11 16.58
C VAL A 72 9.26 -10.20 15.57
N TRP A 73 9.00 -11.45 15.99
CA TRP A 73 9.08 -12.64 15.14
C TRP A 73 7.66 -13.11 14.81
N ALA A 74 7.22 -12.94 13.56
CA ALA A 74 5.91 -13.39 13.10
C ALA A 74 5.89 -14.92 12.91
N GLU A 75 4.86 -15.58 13.43
CA GLU A 75 4.65 -17.02 13.34
C GLU A 75 3.51 -17.36 12.38
N SER A 76 2.41 -16.64 12.48
CA SER A 76 1.24 -16.79 11.60
C SER A 76 0.51 -15.46 11.45
N GLY A 77 -0.54 -15.41 10.64
CA GLY A 77 -1.39 -14.23 10.53
C GLY A 77 -2.56 -14.44 9.58
N LEU A 78 -3.64 -13.71 9.86
CA LEU A 78 -4.83 -13.65 9.01
C LEU A 78 -5.51 -12.29 9.17
N GLY A 79 -5.90 -11.66 8.06
CA GLY A 79 -6.53 -10.34 8.12
C GLY A 79 -5.58 -9.28 8.67
N ALA A 80 -5.98 -8.57 9.70
CA ALA A 80 -5.14 -7.60 10.40
C ALA A 80 -4.34 -8.21 11.56
N THR A 81 -4.62 -9.44 11.98
CA THR A 81 -3.99 -10.08 13.13
C THR A 81 -2.76 -10.88 12.73
N ILE A 82 -1.68 -10.72 13.49
CA ILE A 82 -0.42 -11.47 13.37
C ILE A 82 -0.10 -12.10 14.70
N ASP A 83 0.02 -13.42 14.72
CA ASP A 83 0.58 -14.14 15.85
C ASP A 83 2.10 -14.07 15.78
N ALA A 84 2.70 -13.59 16.84
CA ALA A 84 4.09 -13.27 16.88
C ALA A 84 4.70 -13.54 18.25
N SER A 85 6.00 -13.38 18.36
CA SER A 85 6.70 -13.33 19.64
C SER A 85 7.68 -12.17 19.67
N VAL A 86 7.87 -11.61 20.86
CA VAL A 86 8.87 -10.56 21.09
C VAL A 86 10.27 -11.18 20.99
N VAL A 87 11.10 -10.65 20.10
CA VAL A 87 12.44 -11.20 19.83
C VAL A 87 13.29 -11.26 21.09
N ALA A 88 13.28 -10.19 21.91
CA ALA A 88 14.12 -10.09 23.09
C ALA A 88 13.74 -11.07 24.23
N THR A 89 12.46 -11.44 24.36
CA THR A 89 11.95 -12.23 25.51
C THR A 89 11.37 -13.57 25.13
N GLY A 90 11.07 -13.79 23.85
CA GLY A 90 10.33 -14.96 23.39
C GLY A 90 8.85 -14.96 23.80
N SER A 91 8.36 -13.91 24.44
CA SER A 91 6.97 -13.82 24.90
C SER A 91 6.00 -13.76 23.72
N PRO A 92 4.88 -14.51 23.76
CA PRO A 92 3.88 -14.45 22.71
C PRO A 92 3.23 -13.07 22.65
N LEU A 93 2.93 -12.60 21.44
CA LEU A 93 2.31 -11.32 21.16
C LEU A 93 1.29 -11.49 20.03
N SER A 94 0.05 -11.07 20.25
CA SER A 94 -0.91 -10.86 19.15
C SER A 94 -0.81 -9.41 18.71
N LEU A 95 -0.49 -9.21 17.43
CA LEU A 95 -0.23 -7.90 16.86
C LEU A 95 -1.32 -7.53 15.87
N ILE A 96 -1.95 -6.38 16.07
CA ILE A 96 -2.92 -5.82 15.11
C ILE A 96 -2.18 -4.89 14.14
N ASP A 97 -2.17 -5.26 12.88
CA ASP A 97 -1.55 -4.46 11.80
C ASP A 97 -2.48 -3.33 11.35
N LEU A 98 -2.30 -2.15 11.91
CA LEU A 98 -2.95 -0.93 11.46
C LEU A 98 -2.18 -0.19 10.36
N CYS A 99 -1.23 -0.85 9.70
CA CYS A 99 -0.42 -0.24 8.64
C CYS A 99 -0.40 -1.07 7.35
N SER A 100 -1.14 -2.19 7.30
CA SER A 100 -1.22 -3.12 6.17
C SER A 100 0.16 -3.44 5.60
N MET A 101 1.12 -3.82 6.47
CA MET A 101 2.52 -4.04 6.06
C MET A 101 3.05 -2.93 5.14
N THR A 102 2.87 -1.68 5.55
CA THR A 102 3.24 -0.49 4.76
C THR A 102 2.44 -0.36 3.47
N ALA A 103 1.11 -0.45 3.57
CA ALA A 103 0.18 -0.34 2.45
C ALA A 103 0.20 -1.51 1.44
N ASN A 104 0.81 -2.62 1.77
CA ASN A 104 0.88 -3.75 0.83
C ASN A 104 -0.35 -4.66 0.92
N THR A 105 -0.91 -4.89 2.12
CA THR A 105 -1.92 -5.93 2.37
C THR A 105 -3.32 -5.35 2.55
N ILE A 106 -3.89 -4.78 1.49
CA ILE A 106 -5.24 -4.18 1.53
C ILE A 106 -6.34 -5.18 1.91
N LEU A 107 -6.17 -6.45 1.55
CA LEU A 107 -7.06 -7.57 1.90
C LEU A 107 -6.64 -8.27 3.20
N GLY A 108 -5.69 -7.68 3.96
CA GLY A 108 -5.08 -8.34 5.10
C GLY A 108 -4.03 -9.38 4.72
N ILE A 109 -3.42 -9.96 5.75
CA ILE A 109 -2.42 -11.01 5.61
C ILE A 109 -3.11 -12.31 5.22
N ASN A 110 -2.51 -13.05 4.28
CA ASN A 110 -2.96 -14.38 3.89
C ASN A 110 -4.39 -14.43 3.35
N ASP A 111 -4.82 -13.43 2.54
CA ASP A 111 -6.17 -13.48 1.94
C ASP A 111 -6.43 -14.84 1.27
N PRO A 112 -7.50 -15.56 1.68
CA PRO A 112 -7.74 -16.92 1.26
C PRO A 112 -8.07 -17.03 -0.23
N TRP A 113 -8.75 -16.05 -0.82
CA TRP A 113 -9.08 -16.09 -2.24
C TRP A 113 -7.84 -15.93 -3.13
N VAL A 114 -6.95 -15.01 -2.76
CA VAL A 114 -5.67 -14.82 -3.48
C VAL A 114 -4.84 -16.09 -3.41
N LYS A 115 -4.70 -16.69 -2.22
CA LYS A 115 -3.97 -17.95 -2.03
C LYS A 115 -4.56 -19.11 -2.84
N LEU A 116 -5.89 -19.27 -2.81
CA LEU A 116 -6.57 -20.31 -3.58
C LEU A 116 -6.32 -20.18 -5.09
N LYS A 117 -6.42 -18.96 -5.61
CA LYS A 117 -6.15 -18.71 -7.03
C LYS A 117 -4.69 -18.94 -7.41
N GLN A 118 -3.75 -18.54 -6.56
CA GLN A 118 -2.33 -18.81 -6.78
C GLN A 118 -2.03 -20.32 -6.70
N ALA A 119 -2.57 -21.04 -5.73
CA ALA A 119 -2.42 -22.48 -5.62
C ALA A 119 -3.00 -23.22 -6.85
N ALA A 120 -4.21 -22.86 -7.27
CA ALA A 120 -4.82 -23.41 -8.47
C ALA A 120 -3.99 -23.14 -9.74
N TYR A 121 -3.38 -21.96 -9.83
CA TYR A 121 -2.49 -21.63 -10.94
C TYR A 121 -1.21 -22.47 -10.92
N LEU A 122 -0.57 -22.63 -9.76
CA LEU A 122 0.65 -23.45 -9.59
C LEU A 122 0.42 -24.92 -9.90
N LEU A 123 -0.76 -25.46 -9.55
CA LEU A 123 -1.13 -26.85 -9.84
C LEU A 123 -1.60 -27.05 -11.29
N SER A 124 -1.74 -26.00 -12.08
CA SER A 124 -2.09 -26.08 -13.50
C SER A 124 -0.83 -26.19 -14.36
N TRP A 125 -1.01 -26.69 -15.61
CA TRP A 125 0.06 -26.75 -16.61
C TRP A 125 0.33 -25.37 -17.26
N ARG A 126 -0.09 -24.24 -16.66
CA ARG A 126 0.13 -22.90 -17.17
C ARG A 126 1.56 -22.44 -16.90
N PRO A 127 2.18 -21.69 -17.81
CA PRO A 127 3.52 -21.16 -17.62
C PRO A 127 3.58 -20.28 -16.37
N HIS A 128 4.50 -20.55 -15.46
CA HIS A 128 4.73 -19.73 -14.26
C HIS A 128 5.56 -18.49 -14.54
N TYR A 129 6.25 -18.46 -15.67
CA TYR A 129 7.12 -17.35 -16.09
C TYR A 129 7.03 -17.12 -17.59
N LEU A 130 6.87 -15.87 -18.02
CA LEU A 130 6.81 -15.46 -19.42
C LEU A 130 7.64 -14.19 -19.64
N THR A 131 8.48 -14.20 -20.68
CA THR A 131 9.19 -12.98 -21.11
C THR A 131 8.22 -11.97 -21.74
N ALA A 132 8.66 -10.73 -21.92
CA ALA A 132 7.83 -9.68 -22.52
C ALA A 132 7.34 -9.99 -23.95
N ARG A 133 7.98 -10.94 -24.66
CA ARG A 133 7.60 -11.34 -26.02
C ARG A 133 6.51 -12.40 -26.09
N ILE A 134 6.17 -13.01 -24.95
CA ILE A 134 5.19 -14.12 -24.88
C ILE A 134 4.02 -13.67 -24.03
N GLY A 135 2.82 -13.66 -24.61
CA GLY A 135 1.58 -13.33 -23.91
C GLY A 135 0.81 -14.56 -23.45
N CYS A 136 -0.17 -14.36 -22.59
CA CYS A 136 -1.17 -15.37 -22.20
C CYS A 136 -2.49 -14.70 -21.83
N ASP A 137 -3.56 -15.47 -21.74
CA ASP A 137 -4.91 -14.99 -21.43
C ASP A 137 -4.98 -14.19 -20.14
N LEU A 138 -4.28 -14.63 -19.09
CA LEU A 138 -4.26 -13.95 -17.80
C LEU A 138 -3.70 -12.54 -17.93
N TYR A 139 -2.62 -12.36 -18.71
CA TYR A 139 -2.01 -11.06 -18.92
C TYR A 139 -2.99 -10.06 -19.56
N TYR A 140 -3.67 -10.50 -20.63
CA TYR A 140 -4.67 -9.67 -21.31
C TYR A 140 -5.92 -9.41 -20.44
N ARG A 141 -6.34 -10.41 -19.67
CA ARG A 141 -7.48 -10.27 -18.76
C ARG A 141 -7.22 -9.25 -17.68
N VAL A 142 -6.07 -9.31 -17.01
CA VAL A 142 -5.70 -8.35 -15.97
C VAL A 142 -5.58 -6.94 -16.55
N ALA A 143 -4.90 -6.80 -17.69
CA ALA A 143 -4.79 -5.52 -18.36
C ALA A 143 -6.16 -4.90 -18.65
N ARG A 144 -7.08 -5.65 -19.26
CA ARG A 144 -8.44 -5.18 -19.56
C ARG A 144 -9.24 -4.82 -18.32
N ARG A 145 -9.13 -5.61 -17.25
CA ARG A 145 -9.85 -5.34 -15.99
C ARG A 145 -9.41 -4.02 -15.38
N ILE A 146 -8.09 -3.78 -15.33
CA ILE A 146 -7.55 -2.51 -14.81
C ILE A 146 -7.95 -1.35 -15.71
N LEU A 147 -7.77 -1.45 -17.03
CA LEU A 147 -8.10 -0.38 -17.96
C LEU A 147 -9.58 0.03 -17.90
N ARG A 148 -10.50 -0.94 -17.74
CA ARG A 148 -11.93 -0.64 -17.54
C ARG A 148 -12.21 0.27 -16.34
N CYS A 149 -11.37 0.21 -15.30
CA CYS A 149 -11.51 1.13 -14.16
C CYS A 149 -11.15 2.58 -14.52
N PHE A 150 -10.47 2.79 -15.66
CA PHE A 150 -10.10 4.10 -16.17
C PHE A 150 -11.00 4.59 -17.33
N ASP A 151 -11.88 3.75 -17.89
CA ASP A 151 -12.78 4.12 -18.99
C ASP A 151 -13.68 5.33 -18.64
N LYS A 152 -13.96 5.56 -17.33
CA LYS A 152 -14.71 6.73 -16.84
C LYS A 152 -14.01 8.08 -17.04
N PHE A 153 -12.72 8.08 -17.39
CA PHE A 153 -11.92 9.28 -17.61
C PHE A 153 -11.71 9.62 -19.08
N GLY A 154 -12.23 8.82 -20.00
CA GLY A 154 -12.10 8.98 -21.45
C GLY A 154 -12.85 7.90 -22.20
N GLU A 155 -12.62 7.81 -23.52
CA GLU A 155 -13.20 6.76 -24.33
C GLU A 155 -12.49 5.41 -24.10
N PRO A 156 -13.20 4.28 -24.24
CA PRO A 156 -12.57 2.96 -24.19
C PRO A 156 -11.39 2.87 -25.17
N GLY A 157 -10.23 2.56 -24.61
CA GLY A 157 -8.99 2.48 -25.39
C GLY A 157 -8.15 3.77 -25.44
N ASP A 158 -8.50 4.82 -24.73
CA ASP A 158 -7.65 6.03 -24.57
C ASP A 158 -6.45 5.79 -23.67
N PHE A 159 -6.51 4.73 -22.87
CA PHE A 159 -5.46 4.34 -21.96
C PHE A 159 -4.72 3.08 -22.40
N VAL A 160 -3.46 3.02 -22.03
CA VAL A 160 -2.58 1.87 -22.16
C VAL A 160 -2.01 1.51 -20.79
N ILE A 161 -1.56 0.26 -20.64
CA ILE A 161 -1.03 -0.22 -19.37
C ILE A 161 0.32 -0.92 -19.59
N ASN A 162 1.27 -0.69 -18.68
CA ASN A 162 2.47 -1.50 -18.55
C ASN A 162 2.40 -2.30 -17.26
N LEU A 163 2.43 -3.64 -17.37
CA LEU A 163 2.37 -4.62 -16.29
C LEU A 163 3.74 -5.28 -16.02
N ARG A 164 4.84 -4.63 -16.41
CA ARG A 164 6.17 -5.24 -16.47
C ARG A 164 7.19 -4.56 -15.56
N GLN A 165 6.73 -3.98 -14.43
CA GLN A 165 7.60 -3.46 -13.38
C GLN A 165 7.48 -4.30 -12.11
N CYS A 166 8.51 -4.28 -11.25
CA CYS A 166 8.54 -5.11 -10.04
C CYS A 166 8.19 -4.35 -8.76
N ASN A 167 8.52 -3.07 -8.69
CA ASN A 167 8.33 -2.24 -7.48
C ASN A 167 7.97 -0.79 -7.80
N GLY A 168 7.60 -0.02 -6.74
CA GLY A 168 7.17 1.36 -6.88
C GLY A 168 8.23 2.29 -7.44
N SER A 169 9.50 2.16 -7.05
CA SER A 169 10.58 3.01 -7.58
C SER A 169 10.80 2.77 -9.08
N ASP A 170 10.73 1.50 -9.53
CA ASP A 170 10.85 1.16 -10.96
C ASP A 170 9.74 1.81 -11.79
N VAL A 171 8.52 1.82 -11.28
CA VAL A 171 7.38 2.34 -12.03
C VAL A 171 7.35 3.87 -12.04
N VAL A 172 7.87 4.52 -11.00
CA VAL A 172 8.09 5.98 -11.02
C VAL A 172 9.13 6.35 -12.07
N GLU A 173 10.26 5.64 -12.11
CA GLU A 173 11.27 5.85 -13.16
C GLU A 173 10.69 5.66 -14.57
N LEU A 174 9.88 4.61 -14.75
CA LEU A 174 9.19 4.36 -16.02
C LEU A 174 8.25 5.51 -16.40
N ALA A 175 7.46 6.04 -15.44
CA ALA A 175 6.54 7.15 -15.67
C ALA A 175 7.30 8.43 -16.08
N LEU A 176 8.40 8.74 -15.38
CA LEU A 176 9.25 9.88 -15.70
C LEU A 176 9.90 9.73 -17.09
N HIS A 177 10.36 8.52 -17.41
CA HIS A 177 10.95 8.21 -18.72
C HIS A 177 9.91 8.34 -19.85
N ALA A 178 8.69 7.86 -19.64
CA ALA A 178 7.61 7.99 -20.63
C ALA A 178 7.27 9.46 -20.91
N ALA A 179 7.14 10.26 -19.85
CA ALA A 179 6.91 11.70 -19.96
C ALA A 179 8.07 12.42 -20.67
N TRP A 180 9.31 12.09 -20.31
CA TRP A 180 10.51 12.63 -20.95
C TRP A 180 10.56 12.28 -22.44
N LYS A 181 10.31 11.03 -22.81
CA LYS A 181 10.34 10.57 -24.19
C LYS A 181 9.28 11.29 -25.04
N ALA A 182 8.07 11.49 -24.51
CA ALA A 182 7.03 12.24 -25.21
C ALA A 182 7.41 13.71 -25.45
N ALA A 183 8.20 14.30 -24.55
CA ALA A 183 8.65 15.68 -24.63
C ALA A 183 10.01 15.86 -25.35
N TYR A 184 10.69 14.78 -25.71
CA TYR A 184 12.07 14.82 -26.19
C TYR A 184 12.29 15.71 -27.41
N GLN A 185 11.32 15.74 -28.33
CA GLN A 185 11.34 16.58 -29.54
C GLN A 185 11.24 18.09 -29.26
N TYR A 186 10.91 18.49 -28.02
CA TYR A 186 10.75 19.88 -27.64
C TYR A 186 11.95 20.35 -26.77
N PRO A 187 13.00 20.97 -27.35
CA PRO A 187 14.25 21.28 -26.65
C PRO A 187 14.09 22.18 -25.43
N ALA A 188 13.05 23.02 -25.38
CA ALA A 188 12.76 23.88 -24.25
C ALA A 188 12.23 23.13 -23.01
N ARG A 189 11.60 21.94 -23.20
CA ARG A 189 10.95 21.18 -22.13
C ARG A 189 11.95 20.27 -21.42
N ARG A 190 12.68 20.84 -20.47
CA ARG A 190 13.73 20.09 -19.73
C ARG A 190 13.48 20.05 -18.21
N LYS A 191 12.55 20.84 -17.68
CA LYS A 191 12.24 20.89 -16.26
C LYS A 191 11.23 19.84 -15.85
N LEU A 192 11.38 19.36 -14.63
CA LEU A 192 10.49 18.44 -13.96
C LEU A 192 9.99 19.10 -12.67
N ALA A 193 8.67 19.22 -12.53
CA ALA A 193 8.05 19.74 -11.32
C ALA A 193 7.82 18.61 -10.31
N ALA A 194 8.28 18.80 -9.09
CA ALA A 194 8.03 17.94 -7.94
C ALA A 194 7.49 18.80 -6.78
N PHE A 195 6.96 18.18 -5.74
CA PHE A 195 6.36 18.90 -4.62
C PHE A 195 7.06 18.53 -3.31
N ARG A 196 7.22 19.53 -2.42
CA ARG A 196 7.77 19.27 -1.09
C ARG A 196 6.87 18.34 -0.30
N GLY A 197 7.46 17.60 0.64
CA GLY A 197 6.77 16.55 1.40
C GLY A 197 6.61 15.22 0.66
N SER A 198 7.04 15.12 -0.61
CA SER A 198 6.87 13.92 -1.43
C SER A 198 7.91 12.84 -1.16
N TYR A 199 7.51 11.58 -1.42
CA TYR A 199 8.37 10.41 -1.47
C TYR A 199 7.97 9.50 -2.64
N HIS A 200 8.83 9.40 -3.63
CA HIS A 200 8.54 8.67 -4.86
C HIS A 200 9.41 7.40 -5.05
N GLY A 201 10.27 7.08 -4.10
CA GLY A 201 11.13 5.90 -4.14
C GLY A 201 12.61 6.22 -3.96
N GLU A 202 13.43 5.17 -4.04
CA GLU A 202 14.84 5.20 -3.68
C GLU A 202 15.79 4.96 -4.87
N ASN A 203 15.28 4.54 -6.04
CA ASN A 203 16.06 4.51 -7.27
C ASN A 203 16.48 5.93 -7.66
N LEU A 204 17.52 6.06 -8.45
CA LEU A 204 18.20 7.34 -8.69
C LEU A 204 17.23 8.47 -9.10
N THR A 205 16.43 8.25 -10.15
CA THR A 205 15.53 9.30 -10.67
C THR A 205 14.28 9.48 -9.79
N ALA A 206 13.76 8.42 -9.19
CA ALA A 206 12.67 8.49 -8.21
C ALA A 206 13.11 9.26 -6.95
N ASN A 207 14.37 9.11 -6.55
CA ASN A 207 14.97 9.83 -5.43
C ASN A 207 15.15 11.32 -5.74
N TRP A 208 15.48 11.71 -6.97
CA TRP A 208 15.60 13.12 -7.36
C TRP A 208 14.29 13.91 -7.18
N VAL A 209 13.14 13.27 -7.37
CA VAL A 209 11.81 13.89 -7.21
C VAL A 209 11.23 13.71 -5.80
N SER A 210 11.90 12.96 -4.93
CA SER A 210 11.55 12.81 -3.51
C SER A 210 12.20 13.90 -2.66
N GLU A 211 11.43 14.58 -1.80
CA GLU A 211 12.03 15.44 -0.78
C GLU A 211 12.50 14.60 0.41
N HIS A 212 11.66 13.68 0.89
CA HIS A 212 12.03 12.73 1.92
C HIS A 212 12.95 11.65 1.35
N GLN A 213 14.23 11.81 1.60
CA GLN A 213 15.28 10.89 1.16
C GLN A 213 15.83 10.13 2.36
N PRO A 214 15.76 8.80 2.37
CA PRO A 214 16.51 8.00 3.33
C PRO A 214 17.99 8.01 2.94
N GLY A 215 18.78 8.83 3.61
CA GLY A 215 20.22 8.91 3.39
C GLY A 215 20.67 9.94 2.34
N ARG A 216 21.95 9.89 1.99
CA ARG A 216 22.55 10.79 0.99
C ARG A 216 22.33 10.26 -0.41
N LEU A 217 22.07 11.17 -1.36
CA LEU A 217 22.07 10.83 -2.79
C LEU A 217 23.42 10.32 -3.23
N LEU A 218 23.43 9.28 -4.08
CA LEU A 218 24.64 8.83 -4.80
C LEU A 218 25.15 9.89 -5.77
N ALA A 219 24.26 10.74 -6.26
CA ALA A 219 24.57 11.86 -7.14
C ALA A 219 23.75 13.08 -6.73
N GLU A 220 24.25 14.26 -7.04
CA GLU A 220 23.53 15.51 -6.85
C GLU A 220 22.23 15.51 -7.65
N ARG A 221 21.20 16.15 -7.10
CA ARG A 221 19.93 16.33 -7.80
C ARG A 221 20.16 17.27 -8.97
N PRO A 222 19.71 16.93 -10.18
CA PRO A 222 19.83 17.81 -11.33
C PRO A 222 19.07 19.12 -11.14
N ASP A 223 19.63 20.25 -11.58
CA ASP A 223 19.03 21.58 -11.48
C ASP A 223 17.70 21.73 -12.21
N ASN A 224 17.39 20.80 -13.12
CA ASN A 224 16.12 20.80 -13.82
C ASN A 224 14.96 20.15 -13.04
N VAL A 225 15.21 19.59 -11.85
CA VAL A 225 14.17 19.17 -10.93
C VAL A 225 13.81 20.33 -10.01
N VAL A 226 12.62 20.89 -10.19
CA VAL A 226 12.12 22.06 -9.48
C VAL A 226 11.11 21.63 -8.43
N PHE A 227 11.41 21.89 -7.15
CA PHE A 227 10.48 21.64 -6.04
C PHE A 227 9.61 22.85 -5.77
N PHE A 228 8.31 22.62 -5.85
CA PHE A 228 7.28 23.56 -5.41
C PHE A 228 6.87 23.29 -3.96
N PRO A 229 6.37 24.28 -3.22
CA PRO A 229 5.83 24.07 -1.87
C PRO A 229 4.74 23.01 -1.85
N THR A 230 4.55 22.34 -0.69
CA THR A 230 3.38 21.49 -0.45
C THR A 230 2.11 22.31 -0.66
N PRO A 231 1.18 21.88 -1.52
CA PRO A 231 -0.08 22.60 -1.71
C PRO A 231 -0.95 22.52 -0.44
N LEU A 232 -1.29 23.66 0.12
CA LEU A 232 -2.07 23.78 1.36
C LEU A 232 -3.32 24.65 1.12
N VAL A 233 -4.24 24.56 2.08
CA VAL A 233 -5.33 25.54 2.27
C VAL A 233 -5.09 26.32 3.56
N ASP A 234 -5.62 27.53 3.61
CA ASP A 234 -5.64 28.36 4.80
C ASP A 234 -6.78 27.98 5.76
N ALA A 235 -6.97 28.76 6.82
CA ALA A 235 -8.03 28.54 7.80
C ALA A 235 -9.46 28.70 7.23
N ALA A 236 -9.62 29.41 6.11
CA ALA A 236 -10.89 29.58 5.41
C ALA A 236 -11.17 28.42 4.42
N GLY A 237 -10.19 27.51 4.22
CA GLY A 237 -10.28 26.40 3.25
C GLY A 237 -9.87 26.81 1.83
N GLU A 238 -9.36 28.03 1.63
CA GLU A 238 -8.89 28.51 0.33
C GLU A 238 -7.42 28.14 0.10
N LEU A 239 -7.01 28.02 -1.17
CA LEU A 239 -5.62 27.72 -1.51
C LEU A 239 -4.70 28.83 -1.01
N THR A 240 -3.62 28.45 -0.33
CA THR A 240 -2.59 29.40 0.16
C THR A 240 -1.93 30.17 -0.98
N GLU A 241 -1.29 31.29 -0.67
CA GLU A 241 -0.53 32.09 -1.63
C GLU A 241 0.55 31.25 -2.35
N ASP A 242 1.26 30.39 -1.61
CA ASP A 242 2.27 29.49 -2.18
C ASP A 242 1.66 28.49 -3.20
N ALA A 243 0.48 27.95 -2.90
CA ALA A 243 -0.23 27.05 -3.81
C ALA A 243 -0.65 27.81 -5.09
N LEU A 244 -1.17 29.04 -4.96
CA LEU A 244 -1.54 29.89 -6.09
C LEU A 244 -0.32 30.36 -6.90
N ALA A 245 0.79 30.71 -6.24
CA ALA A 245 2.04 31.08 -6.88
C ALA A 245 2.65 29.91 -7.67
N THR A 246 2.52 28.69 -7.15
CA THR A 246 2.92 27.46 -7.87
C THR A 246 2.16 27.32 -9.18
N LEU A 247 0.82 27.42 -9.15
CA LEU A 247 -0.02 27.33 -10.36
C LEU A 247 0.31 28.47 -11.34
N SER A 248 0.51 29.68 -10.86
CA SER A 248 0.88 30.86 -11.67
C SER A 248 2.25 30.68 -12.33
N THR A 249 3.21 30.10 -11.61
CA THR A 249 4.54 29.80 -12.16
C THR A 249 4.47 28.73 -13.25
N LEU A 250 3.72 27.64 -13.03
CA LEU A 250 3.52 26.61 -14.06
C LEU A 250 2.71 27.13 -15.26
N GLU A 251 1.78 28.09 -15.06
CA GLU A 251 1.08 28.74 -16.15
C GLU A 251 2.02 29.64 -16.97
N ARG A 252 2.86 30.43 -16.32
CA ARG A 252 3.81 31.32 -17.00
C ARG A 252 4.93 30.58 -17.72
N ASP A 253 5.59 29.62 -17.02
CA ASP A 253 6.82 28.98 -17.45
C ASP A 253 6.60 27.53 -17.93
N GLY A 254 5.35 27.11 -18.12
CA GLY A 254 4.98 25.70 -18.39
C GLY A 254 5.62 25.10 -19.62
N ASP A 255 5.97 25.92 -20.63
CA ASP A 255 6.66 25.48 -21.84
C ASP A 255 8.08 24.95 -21.57
N ARG A 256 8.60 25.15 -20.36
CA ARG A 256 9.90 24.63 -19.93
C ARG A 256 9.78 23.26 -19.22
N TYR A 257 8.57 22.85 -18.80
CA TYR A 257 8.34 21.62 -18.04
C TYR A 257 7.89 20.48 -18.97
N PHE A 258 8.49 19.29 -18.81
CA PHE A 258 8.02 18.10 -19.49
C PHE A 258 7.00 17.32 -18.66
N ALA A 259 7.10 17.38 -17.32
CA ALA A 259 6.18 16.71 -16.41
C ALA A 259 6.04 17.43 -15.06
N ALA A 260 4.95 17.12 -14.37
CA ALA A 260 4.73 17.37 -12.95
C ALA A 260 4.33 16.06 -12.29
N ILE A 261 5.04 15.65 -11.22
CA ILE A 261 4.75 14.45 -10.44
C ILE A 261 4.27 14.82 -9.05
N ILE A 262 3.19 14.19 -8.58
CA ILE A 262 2.61 14.45 -7.27
C ILE A 262 2.02 13.19 -6.64
N GLU A 263 2.20 13.00 -5.33
CA GLU A 263 1.40 12.09 -4.51
C GLU A 263 0.10 12.81 -4.11
N PRO A 264 -1.08 12.33 -4.50
CA PRO A 264 -2.34 12.94 -4.05
C PRO A 264 -2.55 12.87 -2.53
N ILE A 265 -1.97 11.87 -1.87
CA ILE A 265 -1.80 11.80 -0.41
C ILE A 265 -0.32 11.60 -0.12
N GLN A 266 0.32 12.60 0.42
CA GLN A 266 1.73 12.60 0.81
C GLN A 266 1.89 11.90 2.16
N TRP A 267 2.10 10.60 2.15
CA TRP A 267 2.10 9.81 3.37
C TRP A 267 3.23 10.19 4.34
N ARG A 268 4.40 10.54 3.84
CA ARG A 268 5.55 10.99 4.65
C ARG A 268 5.43 12.43 5.15
N ASN A 269 4.46 13.20 4.67
CA ASN A 269 4.15 14.54 5.12
C ASN A 269 2.93 14.51 6.07
N SER A 270 3.04 13.77 7.17
CA SER A 270 1.97 13.59 8.16
C SER A 270 0.62 13.17 7.52
N VAL A 271 0.67 12.38 6.44
CA VAL A 271 -0.49 11.93 5.65
C VAL A 271 -1.32 13.10 5.08
N HIS A 272 -0.62 14.09 4.56
CA HIS A 272 -1.26 15.27 3.96
C HIS A 272 -2.00 14.90 2.67
N THR A 273 -3.30 15.19 2.63
CA THR A 273 -4.10 15.11 1.40
C THR A 273 -3.99 16.42 0.65
N VAL A 274 -3.51 16.37 -0.59
CA VAL A 274 -3.42 17.55 -1.46
C VAL A 274 -4.84 18.07 -1.75
N PRO A 275 -5.08 19.38 -1.61
CA PRO A 275 -6.40 19.96 -1.85
C PRO A 275 -6.93 19.63 -3.26
N PHE A 276 -8.15 19.14 -3.35
CA PHE A 276 -8.75 18.72 -4.64
C PHE A 276 -8.85 19.87 -5.62
N GLU A 277 -9.09 21.10 -5.11
CA GLU A 277 -9.10 22.28 -5.95
C GLU A 277 -7.73 22.56 -6.58
N PHE A 278 -6.63 22.37 -5.81
CA PHE A 278 -5.28 22.47 -6.35
C PHE A 278 -5.05 21.45 -7.46
N LEU A 279 -5.42 20.18 -7.22
CA LEU A 279 -5.26 19.10 -8.22
C LEU A 279 -6.04 19.40 -9.52
N ARG A 280 -7.27 19.94 -9.42
CA ARG A 280 -8.07 20.33 -10.59
C ARG A 280 -7.40 21.47 -11.37
N ARG A 281 -6.99 22.53 -10.68
CA ARG A 281 -6.27 23.65 -11.32
C ARG A 281 -4.93 23.23 -11.92
N LEU A 282 -4.19 22.36 -11.21
CA LEU A 282 -2.93 21.79 -11.72
C LEU A 282 -3.19 21.02 -13.02
N ARG A 283 -4.26 20.19 -13.09
CA ARG A 283 -4.65 19.49 -14.32
C ARG A 283 -4.92 20.46 -15.46
N ASP A 284 -5.67 21.53 -15.19
CA ASP A 284 -6.00 22.54 -16.20
C ASP A 284 -4.75 23.22 -16.74
N VAL A 285 -3.84 23.65 -15.87
CA VAL A 285 -2.55 24.23 -16.24
C VAL A 285 -1.73 23.24 -17.07
N CYS A 286 -1.60 22.00 -16.60
CA CYS A 286 -0.87 20.94 -17.29
C CYS A 286 -1.45 20.68 -18.68
N THR A 287 -2.77 20.71 -18.84
CA THR A 287 -3.44 20.55 -20.14
C THR A 287 -3.12 21.68 -21.09
N ARG A 288 -3.28 22.94 -20.64
CA ARG A 288 -2.99 24.12 -21.48
C ARG A 288 -1.52 24.21 -21.89
N LYS A 289 -0.63 23.82 -21.01
CA LYS A 289 0.82 23.91 -21.20
C LYS A 289 1.44 22.61 -21.73
N SER A 290 0.65 21.57 -21.98
CA SER A 290 1.13 20.25 -22.41
C SER A 290 2.20 19.69 -21.49
N ILE A 291 2.03 19.84 -20.17
CA ILE A 291 2.85 19.23 -19.13
C ILE A 291 2.27 17.87 -18.81
N CYS A 292 3.06 16.80 -18.81
CA CYS A 292 2.61 15.47 -18.39
C CYS A 292 2.32 15.48 -16.88
N LEU A 293 1.06 15.29 -16.48
CA LEU A 293 0.69 15.15 -15.08
C LEU A 293 0.78 13.69 -14.65
N ILE A 294 1.64 13.40 -13.68
CA ILE A 294 1.86 12.05 -13.14
C ILE A 294 1.31 12.01 -11.71
N PHE A 295 0.36 11.09 -11.45
CA PHE A 295 -0.04 10.74 -10.10
C PHE A 295 0.73 9.53 -9.63
N ASP A 296 1.44 9.70 -8.51
CA ASP A 296 2.00 8.59 -7.74
C ASP A 296 0.96 8.11 -6.72
N GLU A 297 0.31 7.02 -7.04
CA GLU A 297 -0.75 6.43 -6.23
C GLU A 297 -0.29 5.21 -5.41
N MET A 298 1.02 5.11 -5.10
CA MET A 298 1.57 4.00 -4.34
C MET A 298 0.90 3.78 -2.98
N GLN A 299 0.32 4.82 -2.41
CA GLN A 299 -0.24 4.77 -1.06
C GLN A 299 -1.77 4.78 -1.01
N ASN A 300 -2.45 5.12 -2.09
CA ASN A 300 -3.87 5.46 -2.07
C ASN A 300 -4.73 4.73 -3.11
N ALA A 301 -4.12 4.04 -4.07
CA ALA A 301 -4.82 3.21 -5.04
C ALA A 301 -5.34 1.89 -4.45
N PHE A 302 -6.09 1.19 -5.27
CA PHE A 302 -6.59 -0.17 -5.03
C PHE A 302 -7.33 -0.32 -3.70
N GLY A 303 -8.30 0.56 -3.45
CA GLY A 303 -9.30 0.44 -2.40
C GLY A 303 -9.05 1.26 -1.14
N TYR A 304 -7.83 1.75 -0.88
CA TYR A 304 -7.55 2.53 0.34
C TYR A 304 -8.36 3.80 0.48
N THR A 305 -8.77 4.41 -0.63
CA THR A 305 -9.63 5.60 -0.67
C THR A 305 -11.04 5.31 -1.18
N GLY A 306 -11.44 4.04 -1.24
CA GLY A 306 -12.75 3.58 -1.70
C GLY A 306 -12.86 3.44 -3.22
N THR A 307 -11.77 3.68 -3.95
CA THR A 307 -11.71 3.64 -5.40
C THR A 307 -10.50 2.83 -5.88
N ILE A 308 -10.44 2.47 -7.14
CA ILE A 308 -9.25 1.81 -7.72
C ILE A 308 -8.15 2.83 -7.98
N SER A 309 -8.48 4.05 -8.38
CA SER A 309 -7.55 5.16 -8.56
C SER A 309 -8.05 6.40 -7.83
N PHE A 310 -7.16 7.15 -7.21
CA PHE A 310 -7.46 8.41 -6.54
C PHE A 310 -8.02 9.48 -7.49
N ALA A 311 -7.70 9.35 -8.76
CA ALA A 311 -8.27 10.18 -9.81
C ALA A 311 -9.80 10.30 -9.72
N GLU A 312 -10.48 9.24 -9.25
CA GLU A 312 -11.94 9.24 -9.04
C GLU A 312 -12.35 10.16 -7.88
N ASN A 313 -11.60 10.15 -6.78
CA ASN A 313 -11.92 10.95 -5.60
C ASN A 313 -11.82 12.45 -5.89
N CYS A 314 -10.78 12.89 -6.58
CA CYS A 314 -10.55 14.31 -6.90
C CYS A 314 -11.17 14.75 -8.23
N ARG A 315 -11.70 13.81 -9.04
CA ARG A 315 -12.22 14.04 -10.40
C ARG A 315 -11.18 14.67 -11.33
N VAL A 316 -9.96 14.19 -11.23
CA VAL A 316 -8.82 14.64 -12.03
C VAL A 316 -8.21 13.44 -12.74
N CYS A 317 -8.19 13.44 -14.06
CA CYS A 317 -7.51 12.41 -14.83
C CYS A 317 -6.04 12.81 -15.06
N PRO A 318 -5.05 12.13 -14.43
CA PRO A 318 -3.65 12.34 -14.76
C PRO A 318 -3.33 11.79 -16.16
N ASP A 319 -2.18 12.15 -16.70
CA ASP A 319 -1.71 11.58 -17.95
C ASP A 319 -1.06 10.21 -17.72
N ILE A 320 -0.45 10.01 -16.55
CA ILE A 320 0.14 8.75 -16.11
C ILE A 320 -0.22 8.54 -14.63
N THR A 321 -0.68 7.33 -14.29
CA THR A 321 -0.88 6.88 -12.91
C THR A 321 0.11 5.75 -12.62
N ALA A 322 0.94 5.89 -11.57
CA ALA A 322 1.87 4.88 -11.09
C ALA A 322 1.29 4.15 -9.87
N ILE A 323 1.21 2.82 -9.93
CA ILE A 323 0.54 1.97 -8.92
C ILE A 323 1.42 0.75 -8.58
N SER A 324 1.46 0.39 -7.28
CA SER A 324 2.09 -0.83 -6.78
C SER A 324 1.43 -1.27 -5.46
N LYS A 325 2.17 -1.80 -4.50
CA LYS A 325 1.76 -2.16 -3.12
C LYS A 325 0.43 -2.92 -3.05
N ALA A 326 -0.68 -2.23 -2.77
CA ALA A 326 -2.02 -2.82 -2.67
C ALA A 326 -2.45 -3.63 -3.90
N LEU A 327 -1.84 -3.37 -5.04
CA LEU A 327 -2.11 -4.02 -6.33
C LEU A 327 -2.16 -5.55 -6.22
N THR A 328 -1.25 -6.15 -5.46
CA THR A 328 -1.17 -7.61 -5.26
C THR A 328 -1.61 -8.05 -3.85
N SER A 329 -2.01 -7.11 -3.02
CA SER A 329 -2.27 -7.36 -1.59
C SER A 329 -1.15 -8.13 -0.88
N GLY A 330 0.12 -7.84 -1.21
CA GLY A 330 1.31 -8.49 -0.63
C GLY A 330 1.64 -9.88 -1.18
N HIS A 331 0.85 -10.40 -2.12
CA HIS A 331 1.04 -11.73 -2.67
C HIS A 331 1.96 -11.79 -3.92
N GLY A 332 2.88 -10.87 -4.02
CA GLY A 332 3.90 -10.85 -5.06
C GLY A 332 4.33 -9.44 -5.45
N SER A 333 5.48 -9.34 -6.10
CA SER A 333 6.05 -8.06 -6.53
C SER A 333 5.56 -7.70 -7.92
N LEU A 334 4.75 -6.64 -8.01
CA LEU A 334 4.28 -6.06 -9.27
C LEU A 334 4.02 -4.57 -9.10
N ALA A 335 4.37 -3.81 -10.12
CA ALA A 335 4.02 -2.41 -10.25
C ALA A 335 3.61 -2.12 -11.69
N ILE A 336 2.73 -1.13 -11.86
CA ILE A 336 2.14 -0.81 -13.16
C ILE A 336 2.10 0.70 -13.37
N ILE A 337 2.11 1.11 -14.62
CA ILE A 337 1.55 2.41 -15.00
C ILE A 337 0.32 2.21 -15.86
N VAL A 338 -0.67 3.07 -15.64
CA VAL A 338 -1.77 3.34 -16.59
C VAL A 338 -1.52 4.72 -17.17
N ALA A 339 -1.46 4.83 -18.48
CA ALA A 339 -1.09 6.06 -19.16
C ALA A 339 -2.04 6.34 -20.33
N LYS A 340 -2.23 7.62 -20.64
CA LYS A 340 -2.89 7.99 -21.88
C LYS A 340 -2.06 7.52 -23.09
N LYS A 341 -2.72 7.20 -24.21
CA LYS A 341 -2.05 6.70 -25.44
C LYS A 341 -0.90 7.57 -25.95
N ALA A 342 -0.93 8.87 -25.69
CA ALA A 342 0.15 9.78 -26.03
C ALA A 342 1.50 9.40 -25.40
N TYR A 343 1.46 8.63 -24.32
CA TYR A 343 2.62 8.16 -23.54
C TYR A 343 2.87 6.66 -23.72
N ARG A 344 2.31 6.02 -24.76
CA ARG A 344 2.36 4.57 -24.99
C ARG A 344 3.73 4.05 -25.40
N GLU A 345 4.56 4.88 -25.99
CA GLU A 345 5.88 4.48 -26.49
C GLU A 345 6.91 4.31 -25.39
N ILE A 346 6.57 3.45 -24.42
CA ILE A 346 7.44 3.05 -23.31
C ILE A 346 8.21 1.79 -23.74
N GLU A 347 8.78 1.84 -24.92
CA GLU A 347 9.65 0.77 -25.41
C GLU A 347 11.10 1.05 -25.04
N GLY A 348 11.89 -0.01 -24.96
CA GLY A 348 13.31 0.06 -24.66
C GLY A 348 13.64 -0.53 -23.28
N PRO A 349 14.85 -0.29 -22.75
CA PRO A 349 15.35 -0.99 -21.55
C PRO A 349 14.53 -0.74 -20.27
N PHE A 350 13.71 0.31 -20.24
CA PHE A 350 12.84 0.62 -19.09
C PHE A 350 11.47 -0.08 -19.16
N GLY A 351 11.06 -0.59 -20.32
CA GLY A 351 9.72 -1.12 -20.56
C GLY A 351 9.38 -2.41 -19.78
N ALA A 352 10.38 -3.20 -19.39
CA ALA A 352 10.18 -4.44 -18.64
C ALA A 352 11.39 -4.76 -17.75
N LYS A 353 11.13 -5.24 -16.55
CA LYS A 353 12.13 -5.80 -15.63
C LYS A 353 12.12 -7.33 -15.74
N SER A 354 13.28 -7.98 -15.53
CA SER A 354 13.41 -9.45 -15.69
C SER A 354 12.37 -10.20 -14.82
N ASN A 355 12.27 -9.91 -13.54
CA ASN A 355 11.37 -10.61 -12.63
C ASN A 355 9.88 -10.32 -12.86
N SER A 356 9.52 -9.33 -13.68
CA SER A 356 8.13 -9.04 -14.05
C SER A 356 7.50 -10.11 -14.94
N GLY A 357 8.28 -11.10 -15.36
CA GLY A 357 7.79 -12.29 -16.06
C GLY A 357 7.09 -13.31 -15.17
N ASN A 358 7.24 -13.22 -13.85
CA ASN A 358 6.54 -14.10 -12.89
C ASN A 358 5.03 -13.88 -12.98
N MET A 359 4.28 -14.97 -13.18
CA MET A 359 2.84 -14.91 -13.40
C MET A 359 2.03 -14.88 -12.10
N LEU A 360 2.61 -15.29 -10.96
CA LEU A 360 1.88 -15.33 -9.68
C LEU A 360 1.41 -13.95 -9.20
N PRO A 361 2.19 -12.86 -9.35
CA PRO A 361 1.69 -11.53 -9.03
C PRO A 361 0.48 -11.11 -9.89
N LEU A 362 0.42 -11.51 -11.17
CA LEU A 362 -0.75 -11.25 -12.03
C LEU A 362 -1.98 -12.04 -11.57
N VAL A 363 -1.79 -13.29 -11.11
CA VAL A 363 -2.87 -14.08 -10.48
C VAL A 363 -3.38 -13.36 -9.23
N ALA A 364 -2.47 -12.82 -8.41
CA ALA A 364 -2.85 -12.05 -7.23
C ALA A 364 -3.65 -10.80 -7.61
N VAL A 365 -3.24 -10.03 -8.61
CA VAL A 365 -4.01 -8.84 -9.08
C VAL A 365 -5.40 -9.23 -9.54
N ASP A 366 -5.54 -10.32 -10.32
CA ASP A 366 -6.84 -10.80 -10.77
C ASP A 366 -7.74 -11.17 -9.58
N ALA A 367 -7.19 -11.81 -8.55
CA ALA A 367 -7.89 -12.15 -7.32
C ALA A 367 -8.24 -10.91 -6.47
N VAL A 368 -7.32 -9.95 -6.35
CA VAL A 368 -7.57 -8.67 -5.66
C VAL A 368 -8.72 -7.91 -6.32
N LEU A 369 -8.75 -7.87 -7.66
CA LEU A 369 -9.86 -7.26 -8.39
C LEU A 369 -11.19 -8.00 -8.18
N ASP A 370 -11.18 -9.35 -8.05
CA ASP A 370 -12.38 -10.10 -7.69
C ASP A 370 -12.88 -9.70 -6.29
N ARG A 371 -11.97 -9.54 -5.34
CA ARG A 371 -12.30 -9.13 -3.96
C ARG A 371 -12.81 -7.71 -3.88
N LEU A 372 -12.15 -6.77 -4.57
CA LEU A 372 -12.49 -5.35 -4.48
C LEU A 372 -13.78 -5.00 -5.24
N LEU A 373 -13.91 -5.48 -6.47
CA LEU A 373 -14.98 -5.09 -7.40
C LEU A 373 -16.14 -6.09 -7.49
N GLY A 374 -15.95 -7.28 -6.94
CA GLY A 374 -16.79 -8.43 -7.22
C GLY A 374 -16.40 -9.15 -8.51
N MET A 375 -16.85 -10.38 -8.63
CA MET A 375 -16.67 -11.20 -9.82
C MET A 375 -17.78 -10.92 -10.84
N ASP A 376 -17.50 -11.27 -12.09
CA ASP A 376 -18.54 -11.37 -13.11
C ASP A 376 -19.65 -12.30 -12.63
N PRO A 377 -20.96 -11.92 -12.72
CA PRO A 377 -22.06 -12.71 -12.18
C PRO A 377 -22.10 -14.16 -12.67
N GLU A 378 -21.79 -14.40 -13.95
CA GLU A 378 -21.80 -15.78 -14.50
C GLU A 378 -20.66 -16.62 -13.90
N LYS A 379 -19.50 -16.02 -13.66
CA LYS A 379 -18.39 -16.69 -12.97
C LYS A 379 -18.68 -16.92 -11.50
N ALA A 380 -19.38 -15.98 -10.84
CA ALA A 380 -19.76 -16.13 -9.44
C ALA A 380 -20.73 -17.30 -9.22
N LYS A 381 -21.57 -17.64 -10.20
CA LYS A 381 -22.44 -18.84 -10.16
C LYS A 381 -21.64 -20.17 -10.18
N ALA A 382 -20.44 -20.14 -10.72
CA ALA A 382 -19.56 -21.32 -10.81
C ALA A 382 -18.61 -21.45 -9.62
N LEU A 383 -18.79 -20.66 -8.54
CA LEU A 383 -18.00 -20.79 -7.33
C LEU A 383 -18.23 -22.17 -6.69
N PRO A 384 -17.17 -22.83 -6.17
CA PRO A 384 -17.30 -24.13 -5.54
C PRO A 384 -18.23 -24.09 -4.34
N ALA A 385 -19.07 -25.12 -4.20
CA ALA A 385 -20.03 -25.22 -3.09
C ALA A 385 -19.37 -25.34 -1.70
N TRP A 386 -18.10 -25.75 -1.64
CA TRP A 386 -17.34 -25.81 -0.39
C TRP A 386 -16.77 -24.45 0.04
N LEU A 387 -16.88 -23.41 -0.80
CA LEU A 387 -16.41 -22.09 -0.44
C LEU A 387 -17.31 -21.50 0.68
N PRO A 388 -16.76 -20.89 1.74
CA PRO A 388 -17.56 -20.23 2.78
C PRO A 388 -18.55 -19.22 2.18
N LEU A 389 -19.78 -19.26 2.66
CA LEU A 389 -20.86 -18.41 2.16
C LEU A 389 -20.52 -16.90 2.26
N SER A 390 -19.84 -16.51 3.33
CA SER A 390 -19.38 -15.12 3.52
C SER A 390 -18.41 -14.69 2.42
N LEU A 391 -17.41 -15.52 2.10
CA LEU A 391 -16.46 -15.23 1.03
C LEU A 391 -17.16 -15.22 -0.33
N ALA A 392 -18.07 -16.19 -0.58
CA ALA A 392 -18.84 -16.23 -1.82
C ALA A 392 -19.69 -14.96 -2.01
N ALA A 393 -20.34 -14.46 -0.95
CA ALA A 393 -21.10 -13.22 -0.97
C ALA A 393 -20.20 -11.99 -1.27
N GLU A 394 -19.04 -11.91 -0.64
CA GLU A 394 -18.07 -10.83 -0.89
C GLU A 394 -17.55 -10.84 -2.32
N LEU A 395 -17.30 -12.03 -2.90
CA LEU A 395 -16.90 -12.18 -4.30
C LEU A 395 -18.01 -11.80 -5.29
N GLN A 396 -19.28 -11.85 -4.88
CA GLN A 396 -20.40 -11.40 -5.70
C GLN A 396 -20.57 -9.88 -5.68
N THR A 397 -20.40 -9.25 -4.50
CA THR A 397 -20.72 -7.83 -4.30
C THR A 397 -19.51 -6.91 -4.39
N GLY A 398 -18.32 -7.41 -4.06
CA GLY A 398 -17.09 -6.63 -3.93
C GLY A 398 -16.97 -5.90 -2.58
N LEU A 399 -15.75 -5.84 -2.07
CA LEU A 399 -15.45 -5.23 -0.78
C LEU A 399 -15.53 -3.71 -0.77
N LEU A 400 -15.36 -3.06 -1.93
CA LEU A 400 -15.48 -1.59 -2.04
C LEU A 400 -16.88 -1.10 -1.67
N THR A 401 -17.91 -1.92 -1.91
CA THR A 401 -19.31 -1.57 -1.60
C THR A 401 -19.76 -2.05 -0.23
N THR A 402 -19.07 -3.02 0.37
CA THR A 402 -19.50 -3.68 1.61
C THR A 402 -18.55 -3.44 2.79
N ALA A 403 -17.33 -3.94 2.70
CA ALA A 403 -16.35 -3.88 3.80
C ALA A 403 -15.72 -2.49 3.95
N TYR A 404 -15.43 -1.80 2.84
CA TYR A 404 -14.79 -0.49 2.88
C TYR A 404 -15.55 0.56 3.70
N PRO A 405 -16.86 0.82 3.47
CA PRO A 405 -17.59 1.82 4.26
C PRO A 405 -17.60 1.47 5.75
N ARG A 406 -17.76 0.18 6.08
CA ARG A 406 -17.72 -0.32 7.46
C ARG A 406 -16.35 -0.08 8.11
N ALA A 407 -15.28 -0.46 7.43
CA ALA A 407 -13.92 -0.28 7.95
C ALA A 407 -13.58 1.19 8.17
N VAL A 408 -14.00 2.09 7.26
CA VAL A 408 -13.81 3.54 7.41
C VAL A 408 -14.57 4.04 8.65
N ALA A 409 -15.84 3.64 8.84
CA ALA A 409 -16.64 4.05 10.01
C ALA A 409 -15.99 3.60 11.33
N MET A 410 -15.56 2.33 11.43
CA MET A 410 -14.87 1.81 12.61
C MET A 410 -13.57 2.57 12.91
N ILE A 411 -12.80 2.92 11.90
CA ILE A 411 -11.55 3.69 12.06
C ILE A 411 -11.87 5.13 12.49
N ASP A 412 -12.87 5.77 11.90
CA ASP A 412 -13.27 7.14 12.28
C ASP A 412 -13.74 7.20 13.75
N GLU A 413 -14.53 6.22 14.21
CA GLU A 413 -14.95 6.10 15.60
C GLU A 413 -13.76 5.89 16.54
N MET A 414 -12.83 4.97 16.19
CA MET A 414 -11.62 4.73 16.97
C MET A 414 -10.77 6.00 17.10
N LEU A 415 -10.55 6.72 15.99
CA LEU A 415 -9.74 7.95 15.99
C LEU A 415 -10.40 9.06 16.80
N ALA A 416 -11.71 9.24 16.69
CA ALA A 416 -12.47 10.22 17.47
C ALA A 416 -12.38 9.92 18.99
N GLU A 417 -12.49 8.63 19.37
CA GLU A 417 -12.35 8.22 20.77
C GLU A 417 -10.94 8.47 21.30
N LEU A 418 -9.90 8.18 20.54
CA LEU A 418 -8.51 8.47 20.92
C LEU A 418 -8.26 9.97 21.08
N GLN A 419 -8.77 10.79 20.16
CA GLN A 419 -8.66 12.26 20.27
C GLN A 419 -9.40 12.80 21.51
N ARG A 420 -10.56 12.24 21.82
CA ARG A 420 -11.33 12.61 23.02
C ARG A 420 -10.60 12.24 24.33
N ARG A 421 -9.93 11.07 24.36
CA ARG A 421 -9.17 10.62 25.55
C ARG A 421 -7.86 11.36 25.75
N PHE A 422 -7.18 11.73 24.67
CA PHE A 422 -5.82 12.30 24.69
C PHE A 422 -5.71 13.65 23.96
N PRO A 423 -6.58 14.65 24.28
CA PRO A 423 -6.65 15.90 23.51
C PRO A 423 -5.39 16.74 23.57
N SER A 424 -4.55 16.59 24.63
CA SER A 424 -3.28 17.29 24.75
C SER A 424 -2.11 16.62 24.00
N LEU A 425 -2.28 15.38 23.56
CA LEU A 425 -1.25 14.59 22.87
C LEU A 425 -1.57 14.41 21.39
N ILE A 426 -2.84 14.37 21.04
CA ILE A 426 -3.32 14.04 19.70
C ILE A 426 -3.96 15.26 19.06
N GLY A 427 -3.39 15.69 17.95
CA GLY A 427 -3.94 16.73 17.10
C GLY A 427 -4.95 16.24 16.09
N ALA A 428 -5.06 16.96 14.97
CA ALA A 428 -5.99 16.60 13.91
C ALA A 428 -5.65 15.24 13.27
N SER A 429 -6.69 14.47 12.95
CA SER A 429 -6.58 13.35 12.03
C SER A 429 -6.51 13.90 10.59
N LYS A 430 -5.50 13.48 9.83
CA LYS A 430 -5.30 13.83 8.43
C LYS A 430 -5.58 12.63 7.52
N GLY A 431 -5.64 12.86 6.21
CA GLY A 431 -5.86 11.81 5.22
C GLY A 431 -7.33 11.57 4.92
N MET A 432 -7.64 10.47 4.24
CA MET A 432 -9.02 10.09 3.90
C MET A 432 -9.17 8.57 3.73
N GLY A 433 -10.40 8.10 3.86
CA GLY A 433 -10.72 6.68 3.75
C GLY A 433 -9.96 5.85 4.79
N LEU A 434 -9.26 4.82 4.35
CA LEU A 434 -8.39 4.00 5.20
C LEU A 434 -6.95 4.54 5.31
N VAL A 435 -6.64 5.68 4.72
CA VAL A 435 -5.31 6.31 4.80
C VAL A 435 -5.39 7.46 5.78
N ARG A 436 -5.00 7.26 7.03
CA ARG A 436 -5.11 8.24 8.11
C ARG A 436 -3.76 8.52 8.76
N GLY A 437 -3.57 9.76 9.18
CA GLY A 437 -2.45 10.20 9.98
C GLY A 437 -2.94 10.84 11.26
N LEU A 438 -2.51 10.34 12.41
CA LEU A 438 -2.84 10.89 13.72
C LEU A 438 -1.65 11.72 14.20
N VAL A 439 -1.79 13.06 14.15
CA VAL A 439 -0.70 14.00 14.48
C VAL A 439 -0.41 13.97 15.97
N MET A 440 0.87 13.80 16.34
CA MET A 440 1.32 13.80 17.73
C MET A 440 1.76 15.22 18.16
N LEU A 441 1.29 15.69 19.32
CA LEU A 441 1.53 17.04 19.83
C LEU A 441 2.53 17.01 20.99
N GLY A 442 3.49 17.95 20.94
CA GLY A 442 4.38 18.25 22.05
C GLY A 442 3.67 18.93 23.24
N SER A 443 4.39 19.19 24.32
CA SER A 443 3.89 19.93 25.49
C SER A 443 3.53 21.39 25.17
N ASP A 444 4.08 21.91 24.09
CA ASP A 444 3.79 23.25 23.53
C ASP A 444 2.57 23.27 22.60
N GLY A 445 1.91 22.10 22.42
CA GLY A 445 0.78 21.95 21.49
C GLY A 445 1.18 21.90 20.02
N GLN A 446 2.49 21.92 19.69
CA GLN A 446 2.95 21.86 18.30
C GLN A 446 3.18 20.41 17.84
N PRO A 447 3.05 20.12 16.53
CA PRO A 447 3.34 18.80 15.98
C PRO A 447 4.77 18.32 16.27
N SER A 448 4.93 17.07 16.73
CA SER A 448 6.19 16.52 17.23
C SER A 448 6.61 15.23 16.54
N VAL A 449 7.68 15.28 15.74
CA VAL A 449 8.32 14.12 15.12
C VAL A 449 8.83 13.14 16.19
N ARG A 450 9.41 13.66 17.30
CA ARG A 450 9.93 12.84 18.40
C ARG A 450 8.86 11.96 19.02
N LEU A 451 7.66 12.53 19.28
CA LEU A 451 6.57 11.78 19.88
C LEU A 451 5.94 10.81 18.88
N ALA A 452 5.88 11.14 17.58
CA ALA A 452 5.44 10.20 16.56
C ALA A 452 6.38 8.97 16.45
N ILE A 453 7.70 9.19 16.54
CA ILE A 453 8.68 8.10 16.60
C ILE A 453 8.49 7.28 17.87
N ALA A 454 8.35 7.92 19.05
CA ALA A 454 8.14 7.23 20.31
C ALA A 454 6.85 6.38 20.25
N ALA A 455 5.74 6.96 19.83
CA ALA A 455 4.47 6.26 19.69
C ALA A 455 4.57 5.05 18.77
N SER A 456 5.21 5.18 17.60
CA SER A 456 5.35 4.06 16.66
C SER A 456 6.17 2.88 17.19
N LYS A 457 7.11 3.13 18.12
CA LYS A 457 7.90 2.09 18.78
C LYS A 457 7.14 1.45 19.94
N VAL A 458 6.50 2.27 20.78
CA VAL A 458 5.75 1.80 21.95
C VAL A 458 4.51 1.00 21.55
N CYS A 459 3.85 1.33 20.42
CA CYS A 459 2.72 0.57 19.90
C CYS A 459 3.00 -0.93 19.77
N LEU A 460 4.20 -1.33 19.34
CA LEU A 460 4.55 -2.74 19.20
C LEU A 460 4.48 -3.50 20.52
N ILE A 461 4.88 -2.87 21.63
CA ILE A 461 4.85 -3.48 22.97
C ILE A 461 3.39 -3.72 23.40
N HIS A 462 2.48 -2.87 22.95
CA HIS A 462 1.05 -2.95 23.25
C HIS A 462 0.22 -3.67 22.19
N GLY A 463 0.88 -4.46 21.31
CA GLY A 463 0.19 -5.31 20.35
C GLY A 463 -0.40 -4.58 19.14
N VAL A 464 0.13 -3.40 18.78
CA VAL A 464 -0.34 -2.66 17.60
C VAL A 464 0.84 -2.28 16.70
N TYR A 465 0.73 -2.57 15.42
CA TYR A 465 1.71 -2.15 14.43
C TYR A 465 1.24 -0.92 13.67
N VAL A 466 1.96 0.18 13.83
CA VAL A 466 1.82 1.44 13.08
C VAL A 466 3.19 1.92 12.60
N ARG A 467 3.21 2.89 11.71
CA ARG A 467 4.45 3.53 11.27
C ARG A 467 4.44 5.03 11.56
N GLN A 468 5.61 5.57 11.81
CA GLN A 468 5.80 7.01 11.88
C GLN A 468 5.75 7.60 10.45
N ALA A 469 5.05 8.74 10.31
CA ALA A 469 4.89 9.53 9.10
C ALA A 469 5.07 11.01 9.47
N ASP A 470 6.31 11.50 9.46
CA ASP A 470 6.69 12.82 9.93
C ASP A 470 6.21 13.08 11.38
N THR A 471 5.31 14.01 11.61
CA THR A 471 4.74 14.32 12.95
C THR A 471 3.55 13.44 13.33
N ALA A 472 3.14 12.50 12.46
CA ALA A 472 2.00 11.63 12.68
C ALA A 472 2.40 10.15 12.80
N ILE A 473 1.55 9.35 13.41
CA ILE A 473 1.51 7.91 13.20
C ILE A 473 0.56 7.60 12.06
N LEU A 474 0.99 6.71 11.16
CA LEU A 474 0.20 6.25 10.02
C LEU A 474 -0.72 5.12 10.48
N ILE A 475 -2.02 5.32 10.30
CA ILE A 475 -3.08 4.33 10.49
C ILE A 475 -3.68 4.03 9.12
N LYS A 476 -3.42 2.81 8.63
CA LYS A 476 -3.79 2.38 7.29
C LYS A 476 -4.09 0.89 7.28
N PRO A 477 -5.16 0.47 7.95
CA PRO A 477 -5.50 -0.94 8.10
C PRO A 477 -5.94 -1.58 6.79
N CYS A 478 -6.02 -2.90 6.78
CA CYS A 478 -6.67 -3.63 5.71
C CYS A 478 -8.19 -3.40 5.71
N MET A 479 -8.83 -3.64 4.56
CA MET A 479 -10.26 -3.42 4.37
C MET A 479 -11.13 -4.45 5.10
N VAL A 480 -10.57 -5.61 5.40
CA VAL A 480 -11.27 -6.73 6.06
C VAL A 480 -11.15 -6.71 7.59
N LEU A 481 -10.72 -5.58 8.15
CA LEU A 481 -10.62 -5.36 9.58
C LEU A 481 -11.96 -5.65 10.29
N THR A 482 -11.91 -6.35 11.42
CA THR A 482 -13.06 -6.70 12.25
C THR A 482 -13.23 -5.72 13.42
N GLN A 483 -14.43 -5.66 14.01
CA GLN A 483 -14.67 -4.84 15.21
C GLN A 483 -13.78 -5.28 16.38
N ALA A 484 -13.61 -6.58 16.57
CA ALA A 484 -12.75 -7.10 17.65
C ALA A 484 -11.27 -6.66 17.49
N GLU A 485 -10.77 -6.60 16.27
CA GLU A 485 -9.44 -6.09 15.97
C GLU A 485 -9.33 -4.58 16.22
N VAL A 486 -10.38 -3.81 15.89
CA VAL A 486 -10.43 -2.36 16.20
C VAL A 486 -10.47 -2.12 17.70
N ASP A 487 -11.26 -2.89 18.44
CA ASP A 487 -11.36 -2.78 19.90
C ASP A 487 -10.01 -3.12 20.57
N ALA A 488 -9.34 -4.16 20.11
CA ALA A 488 -8.00 -4.52 20.58
C ALA A 488 -6.98 -3.43 20.24
N ALA A 489 -7.03 -2.87 19.02
CA ALA A 489 -6.17 -1.77 18.60
C ALA A 489 -6.42 -0.49 19.44
N LEU A 490 -7.67 -0.16 19.74
CA LEU A 490 -8.03 0.97 20.61
C LEU A 490 -7.41 0.83 22.01
N ILE A 491 -7.46 -0.38 22.58
CA ILE A 491 -6.82 -0.68 23.87
C ILE A 491 -5.29 -0.51 23.78
N GLY A 492 -4.67 -1.09 22.78
CA GLY A 492 -3.22 -1.00 22.57
C GLY A 492 -2.74 0.43 22.33
N LEU A 493 -3.45 1.19 21.48
CA LEU A 493 -3.15 2.61 21.25
C LEU A 493 -3.38 3.46 22.49
N SER A 494 -4.42 3.20 23.30
CA SER A 494 -4.65 3.93 24.55
C SER A 494 -3.49 3.76 25.52
N ARG A 495 -3.02 2.53 25.75
CA ARG A 495 -1.84 2.25 26.59
C ARG A 495 -0.57 2.91 26.02
N THR A 496 -0.40 2.86 24.70
CA THR A 496 0.70 3.54 24.03
C THR A 496 0.72 5.03 24.35
N PHE A 497 -0.43 5.68 24.26
CA PHE A 497 -0.53 7.13 24.49
C PHE A 497 -0.38 7.52 25.95
N GLU A 498 -0.79 6.68 26.89
CA GLU A 498 -0.47 6.84 28.30
C GLU A 498 1.05 6.84 28.55
N ASP A 499 1.79 5.89 27.95
CA ASP A 499 3.25 5.83 28.07
C ASP A 499 3.93 7.00 27.35
N VAL A 500 3.44 7.39 26.17
CA VAL A 500 3.97 8.55 25.42
C VAL A 500 3.74 9.86 26.17
N LEU A 501 2.63 10.02 26.89
CA LEU A 501 2.39 11.16 27.77
C LEU A 501 3.45 11.24 28.88
N ARG A 502 3.78 10.13 29.54
CA ARG A 502 4.86 10.09 30.55
C ARG A 502 6.18 10.50 29.93
N ILE A 503 6.56 9.92 28.76
CA ILE A 503 7.78 10.29 28.02
C ILE A 503 7.83 11.76 27.64
N ARG A 504 6.67 12.37 27.35
CA ARG A 504 6.55 13.81 27.04
C ARG A 504 6.80 14.66 28.25
N ASP A 505 6.22 14.29 29.39
CA ASP A 505 6.15 15.12 30.61
C ASP A 505 7.37 14.94 31.53
N GLU A 506 8.20 13.90 31.34
CA GLU A 506 9.45 13.65 32.05
C GLU A 506 10.62 14.58 31.63
N LYS A 507 10.40 15.56 30.76
CA LYS A 507 11.38 16.56 30.31
C LYS A 507 10.97 17.98 30.65
#